data_b8a44ff802f4206495f44ce582e9874a
#
_entry.id   b8a44ff802f4206495f44ce582e9874a
#
_cell.length_a   1.000
_cell.length_b   1.000
_cell.length_c   1.000
_cell.angle_alpha   90.00
_cell.angle_beta   90.00
_cell.angle_gamma   90.00
#
_symmetry.space_group_name_H-M   'P 1'
#
loop_
_entity.id
_entity.type
_entity.pdbx_description
1 polymer ?
#
loop_
_entity_poly.entity_id
_entity_poly.type
_entity_poly.pdbx_seq_one_letter_code
_entity_poly.pdbx_strand_id
1 'polypeptide(L)'
;MVRALRRYGCEQPRWVIVNYDLLARNAERLHAVPWSGVVLDEAHFIKNASQRSSHCLKLLGVDSKGVKTYAPLQVYLLTGTPLTNRPRDLFNLLRAVGHPSAKSFLSFAKQYCGAYKNDYGWVTDGASNLDALNLLMKEVMLRRKKDEVLDLPGKVRTWVPVSIDDGPAKAHAGFLEWYAASDVERPNDREFLSRLTKVRVALHKAKQKAVAERIKDVVVAGKKVIVFTCFQDGITRHKKVLGDAAVTITGSDNMEARQSAVDRFQTDPSVTVALCNLIAGGVGITLTAGTHVIFQDLDWVPANHLQAEDRAYRMGQKERVTVEYFVADRTLDGYIGRLMDTKLALISAVESDQLPDANLLNELYAGLASLAPALLQENRALATEGDAAKRIEQLAASVPKPESATPLIETGMWEFPSSRDAKKQYRVTFGRAGHLECTCEGFGWRGECSHVRKVRVESFAE
;
A
#
# COMPACT_ATOMS: atom_id res chain seq x y z
N MET A 1 -19.52 -6.91 19.16
CA MET A 1 -20.99 -6.92 19.36
C MET A 1 -21.59 -7.79 18.25
N VAL A 2 -22.36 -8.80 18.60
CA VAL A 2 -23.14 -9.58 17.61
C VAL A 2 -24.48 -8.89 17.47
N ARG A 3 -24.82 -8.39 16.28
CA ARG A 3 -26.13 -7.77 16.00
C ARG A 3 -26.93 -8.69 15.12
N ALA A 4 -28.12 -9.05 15.58
CA ALA A 4 -29.11 -9.76 14.79
C ALA A 4 -30.14 -8.75 14.28
N LEU A 5 -30.27 -8.61 12.97
CA LEU A 5 -31.26 -7.75 12.34
C LEU A 5 -32.51 -8.60 12.05
N ARG A 6 -33.59 -8.30 12.74
CA ARG A 6 -34.91 -8.91 12.50
C ARG A 6 -35.77 -7.99 11.65
N ARG A 7 -36.45 -8.55 10.67
CA ARG A 7 -37.48 -7.81 9.94
C ARG A 7 -38.79 -7.89 10.75
N TYR A 8 -39.57 -6.84 10.71
CA TYR A 8 -40.91 -6.85 11.36
C TYR A 8 -41.69 -8.12 10.97
N GLY A 9 -42.10 -8.91 11.94
CA GLY A 9 -42.89 -10.13 11.74
C GLY A 9 -42.11 -11.42 11.46
N CYS A 10 -40.75 -11.41 11.49
CA CYS A 10 -39.97 -12.64 11.35
C CYS A 10 -39.44 -13.12 12.71
N GLU A 11 -39.70 -14.36 13.07
CA GLU A 11 -39.18 -14.98 14.30
C GLU A 11 -37.67 -15.21 14.26
N GLN A 12 -37.08 -15.42 13.06
CA GLN A 12 -35.64 -15.62 12.88
C GLN A 12 -34.96 -14.39 12.26
N PRO A 13 -33.72 -14.05 12.69
CA PRO A 13 -32.99 -12.96 12.10
C PRO A 13 -32.59 -13.30 10.64
N ARG A 14 -32.82 -12.38 9.71
CA ARG A 14 -32.36 -12.51 8.32
C ARG A 14 -30.87 -12.33 8.17
N TRP A 15 -30.27 -11.50 9.02
CA TRP A 15 -28.84 -11.15 8.98
C TRP A 15 -28.27 -11.20 10.39
N VAL A 16 -27.08 -11.78 10.51
CA VAL A 16 -26.27 -11.73 11.73
C VAL A 16 -24.94 -11.08 11.38
N ILE A 17 -24.63 -9.94 12.03
CA ILE A 17 -23.40 -9.21 11.84
C ILE A 17 -22.48 -9.47 13.01
N VAL A 18 -21.28 -9.98 12.73
CA VAL A 18 -20.28 -10.38 13.73
C VAL A 18 -18.93 -9.80 13.37
N ASN A 19 -18.26 -9.17 14.35
CA ASN A 19 -16.87 -8.78 14.18
C ASN A 19 -15.97 -10.03 14.18
N TYR A 20 -14.91 -10.05 13.38
CA TYR A 20 -13.92 -11.12 13.31
C TYR A 20 -13.35 -11.53 14.68
N ASP A 21 -13.08 -10.56 15.56
CA ASP A 21 -12.51 -10.82 16.89
C ASP A 21 -13.50 -11.52 17.86
N LEU A 22 -14.78 -11.53 17.52
CA LEU A 22 -15.82 -12.21 18.29
C LEU A 22 -16.16 -13.61 17.77
N LEU A 23 -15.60 -14.02 16.63
CA LEU A 23 -15.90 -15.32 16.03
C LEU A 23 -15.56 -16.47 16.96
N ALA A 24 -14.37 -16.44 17.58
CA ALA A 24 -13.95 -17.50 18.51
C ALA A 24 -14.91 -17.67 19.69
N ARG A 25 -15.37 -16.55 20.27
CA ARG A 25 -16.30 -16.56 21.44
C ARG A 25 -17.70 -17.04 21.10
N ASN A 26 -18.11 -16.95 19.84
CA ASN A 26 -19.44 -17.31 19.37
C ASN A 26 -19.42 -18.51 18.42
N ALA A 27 -18.28 -19.18 18.30
CA ALA A 27 -18.04 -20.22 17.31
C ALA A 27 -19.10 -21.34 17.35
N GLU A 28 -19.41 -21.88 18.52
CA GLU A 28 -20.41 -22.96 18.67
C GLU A 28 -21.78 -22.53 18.15
N ARG A 29 -22.25 -21.34 18.55
CA ARG A 29 -23.55 -20.81 18.11
C ARG A 29 -23.61 -20.55 16.62
N LEU A 30 -22.52 -20.00 16.05
CA LEU A 30 -22.44 -19.66 14.63
C LEU A 30 -22.31 -20.91 13.76
N HIS A 31 -21.54 -21.91 14.19
CA HIS A 31 -21.36 -23.16 13.46
C HIS A 31 -22.56 -24.10 13.55
N ALA A 32 -23.43 -23.92 14.53
CA ALA A 32 -24.67 -24.70 14.67
C ALA A 32 -25.78 -24.27 13.68
N VAL A 33 -25.63 -23.09 13.03
CA VAL A 33 -26.63 -22.56 12.11
C VAL A 33 -26.29 -22.97 10.67
N PRO A 34 -27.20 -23.57 9.91
CA PRO A 34 -27.01 -23.82 8.47
C PRO A 34 -27.22 -22.53 7.68
N TRP A 35 -26.17 -21.72 7.59
CA TRP A 35 -26.22 -20.45 6.86
C TRP A 35 -26.47 -20.64 5.37
N SER A 36 -27.45 -19.93 4.80
CA SER A 36 -27.66 -19.90 3.36
C SER A 36 -26.60 -19.09 2.62
N GLY A 37 -26.02 -18.07 3.26
CA GLY A 37 -24.94 -17.27 2.71
C GLY A 37 -24.03 -16.74 3.80
N VAL A 38 -22.76 -16.55 3.46
CA VAL A 38 -21.76 -15.92 4.33
C VAL A 38 -21.01 -14.86 3.53
N VAL A 39 -20.97 -13.65 4.08
CA VAL A 39 -20.21 -12.52 3.52
C VAL A 39 -19.07 -12.19 4.49
N LEU A 40 -17.84 -12.22 3.99
CA LEU A 40 -16.66 -11.76 4.72
C LEU A 40 -16.27 -10.39 4.17
N ASP A 41 -16.58 -9.34 4.92
CA ASP A 41 -16.13 -7.98 4.59
C ASP A 41 -14.68 -7.79 5.01
N GLU A 42 -13.89 -7.04 4.22
CA GLU A 42 -12.42 -6.93 4.38
C GLU A 42 -11.76 -8.33 4.50
N ALA A 43 -12.12 -9.22 3.58
CA ALA A 43 -11.70 -10.62 3.61
C ALA A 43 -10.18 -10.83 3.68
N HIS A 44 -9.37 -9.83 3.33
CA HIS A 44 -7.92 -9.88 3.50
C HIS A 44 -7.48 -10.14 4.96
N PHE A 45 -8.35 -9.94 5.95
CA PHE A 45 -8.05 -10.30 7.35
C PHE A 45 -7.89 -11.80 7.60
N ILE A 46 -8.34 -12.66 6.69
CA ILE A 46 -8.14 -14.12 6.81
C ILE A 46 -6.94 -14.66 6.01
N LYS A 47 -6.14 -13.79 5.38
CA LYS A 47 -5.00 -14.18 4.54
C LYS A 47 -3.96 -15.07 5.24
N ASN A 48 -3.68 -14.81 6.51
CA ASN A 48 -2.71 -15.56 7.30
C ASN A 48 -3.35 -16.74 8.04
N ALA A 49 -2.55 -17.78 8.28
CA ALA A 49 -2.95 -18.86 9.19
C ALA A 49 -3.04 -18.31 10.62
N SER A 50 -4.26 -18.22 11.13
CA SER A 50 -4.57 -17.67 12.45
C SER A 50 -5.85 -18.28 13.00
N GLN A 51 -6.14 -18.09 14.28
CA GLN A 51 -7.42 -18.50 14.85
C GLN A 51 -8.59 -17.83 14.12
N ARG A 52 -8.46 -16.55 13.75
CA ARG A 52 -9.45 -15.81 12.98
C ARG A 52 -9.75 -16.51 11.65
N SER A 53 -8.74 -16.79 10.84
CA SER A 53 -8.91 -17.48 9.56
C SER A 53 -9.48 -18.90 9.74
N SER A 54 -9.03 -19.63 10.76
CA SER A 54 -9.55 -20.97 11.07
C SER A 54 -11.04 -20.96 11.38
N HIS A 55 -11.51 -20.04 12.23
CA HIS A 55 -12.93 -19.90 12.54
C HIS A 55 -13.77 -19.48 11.33
N CYS A 56 -13.25 -18.57 10.49
CA CYS A 56 -13.91 -18.19 9.24
C CYS A 56 -14.02 -19.38 8.29
N LEU A 57 -12.92 -20.08 8.04
CA LEU A 57 -12.92 -21.24 7.14
C LEU A 57 -13.87 -22.34 7.64
N LYS A 58 -13.90 -22.60 8.94
CA LYS A 58 -14.85 -23.55 9.54
C LYS A 58 -16.30 -23.09 9.36
N LEU A 59 -16.60 -21.80 9.49
CA LEU A 59 -17.93 -21.25 9.23
C LEU A 59 -18.34 -21.42 7.76
N LEU A 60 -17.38 -21.43 6.85
CA LEU A 60 -17.57 -21.71 5.42
C LEU A 60 -17.59 -23.21 5.11
N GLY A 61 -17.53 -24.08 6.11
CA GLY A 61 -17.53 -25.53 5.97
C GLY A 61 -16.21 -26.10 5.47
N VAL A 62 -15.11 -25.36 5.56
CA VAL A 62 -13.78 -25.84 5.15
C VAL A 62 -13.05 -26.39 6.37
N ASP A 63 -12.72 -27.68 6.34
CA ASP A 63 -12.00 -28.35 7.42
C ASP A 63 -10.50 -27.99 7.44
N SER A 64 -9.76 -28.52 8.42
CA SER A 64 -8.30 -28.29 8.55
C SER A 64 -7.49 -28.83 7.36
N LYS A 65 -8.03 -29.79 6.62
CA LYS A 65 -7.43 -30.37 5.40
C LYS A 65 -7.84 -29.63 4.12
N GLY A 66 -8.71 -28.61 4.22
CA GLY A 66 -9.22 -27.86 3.07
C GLY A 66 -10.37 -28.56 2.34
N VAL A 67 -10.93 -29.60 2.93
CA VAL A 67 -12.08 -30.29 2.38
C VAL A 67 -13.35 -29.59 2.84
N LYS A 68 -14.26 -29.29 1.91
CA LYS A 68 -15.58 -28.76 2.25
C LYS A 68 -16.46 -29.91 2.79
N THR A 69 -16.76 -29.84 4.08
CA THR A 69 -17.67 -30.78 4.78
C THR A 69 -19.11 -30.26 4.78
N TYR A 70 -19.26 -28.95 4.71
CA TYR A 70 -20.52 -28.22 4.60
C TYR A 70 -20.25 -26.98 3.80
N ALA A 71 -21.15 -26.54 2.97
CA ALA A 71 -20.97 -25.28 2.25
C ALA A 71 -22.25 -24.45 2.35
N PRO A 72 -22.16 -23.19 2.80
CA PRO A 72 -23.20 -22.22 2.52
C PRO A 72 -23.48 -22.18 1.02
N LEU A 73 -24.73 -21.99 0.63
CA LEU A 73 -25.10 -21.88 -0.78
C LEU A 73 -24.37 -20.73 -1.49
N GLN A 74 -24.04 -19.68 -0.73
CA GLN A 74 -23.38 -18.49 -1.26
C GLN A 74 -22.25 -18.05 -0.32
N VAL A 75 -21.07 -17.81 -0.90
CA VAL A 75 -19.91 -17.26 -0.20
C VAL A 75 -19.40 -16.05 -0.96
N TYR A 76 -19.37 -14.90 -0.29
CA TYR A 76 -18.84 -13.67 -0.84
C TYR A 76 -17.67 -13.16 0.01
N LEU A 77 -16.55 -12.90 -0.63
CA LEU A 77 -15.39 -12.27 -0.03
C LEU A 77 -15.27 -10.84 -0.58
N LEU A 78 -15.52 -9.86 0.26
CA LEU A 78 -15.42 -8.44 -0.12
C LEU A 78 -14.09 -7.90 0.36
N THR A 79 -13.30 -7.33 -0.54
CA THR A 79 -12.04 -6.68 -0.19
C THR A 79 -11.62 -5.73 -1.30
N GLY A 80 -11.11 -4.55 -0.93
CA GLY A 80 -10.47 -3.63 -1.88
C GLY A 80 -9.05 -4.05 -2.25
N THR A 81 -8.44 -4.96 -1.46
CA THR A 81 -7.05 -5.39 -1.60
C THR A 81 -6.93 -6.89 -1.34
N PRO A 82 -7.32 -7.76 -2.29
CA PRO A 82 -7.24 -9.21 -2.13
C PRO A 82 -5.79 -9.67 -1.95
N LEU A 83 -4.87 -9.05 -2.68
CA LEU A 83 -3.44 -9.23 -2.56
C LEU A 83 -2.85 -8.05 -1.77
N THR A 84 -2.54 -8.25 -0.50
CA THR A 84 -2.06 -7.17 0.36
C THR A 84 -0.55 -7.01 0.32
N ASN A 85 0.21 -8.07 0.05
CA ASN A 85 1.67 -8.06 0.12
C ASN A 85 2.35 -9.02 -0.85
N ARG A 86 1.88 -10.26 -0.99
CA ARG A 86 2.55 -11.32 -1.78
C ARG A 86 1.55 -12.42 -2.19
N PRO A 87 1.85 -13.23 -3.23
CA PRO A 87 0.93 -14.25 -3.75
C PRO A 87 0.36 -15.20 -2.71
N ARG A 88 1.15 -15.56 -1.69
CA ARG A 88 0.68 -16.44 -0.60
C ARG A 88 -0.55 -15.91 0.15
N ASP A 89 -0.78 -14.59 0.13
CA ASP A 89 -1.92 -13.95 0.79
C ASP A 89 -3.26 -14.39 0.18
N LEU A 90 -3.26 -14.84 -1.08
CA LEU A 90 -4.45 -15.32 -1.78
C LEU A 90 -4.86 -16.73 -1.38
N PHE A 91 -3.96 -17.53 -0.81
CA PHE A 91 -4.23 -18.95 -0.53
C PHE A 91 -5.50 -19.17 0.30
N ASN A 92 -5.62 -18.50 1.44
CA ASN A 92 -6.79 -18.65 2.31
C ASN A 92 -8.07 -18.07 1.69
N LEU A 93 -7.98 -17.05 0.85
CA LEU A 93 -9.12 -16.51 0.13
C LEU A 93 -9.64 -17.50 -0.91
N LEU A 94 -8.74 -18.08 -1.71
CA LEU A 94 -9.06 -19.12 -2.67
C LEU A 94 -9.63 -20.38 -1.98
N ARG A 95 -9.07 -20.73 -0.82
CA ARG A 95 -9.55 -21.82 0.02
C ARG A 95 -10.97 -21.56 0.54
N ALA A 96 -11.25 -20.33 0.96
CA ALA A 96 -12.57 -19.93 1.44
C ALA A 96 -13.66 -20.09 0.37
N VAL A 97 -13.37 -19.72 -0.89
CA VAL A 97 -14.29 -19.94 -2.01
C VAL A 97 -14.25 -21.38 -2.54
N GLY A 98 -13.34 -22.21 -2.02
CA GLY A 98 -13.24 -23.64 -2.37
C GLY A 98 -12.57 -23.90 -3.71
N HIS A 99 -11.68 -23.00 -4.14
CA HIS A 99 -10.98 -23.19 -5.41
C HIS A 99 -10.00 -24.37 -5.36
N PRO A 100 -9.93 -25.20 -6.42
CA PRO A 100 -9.10 -26.42 -6.45
C PRO A 100 -7.61 -26.19 -6.20
N SER A 101 -7.05 -25.05 -6.62
CA SER A 101 -5.63 -24.69 -6.42
C SER A 101 -5.26 -24.51 -4.95
N ALA A 102 -6.26 -24.29 -4.07
CA ALA A 102 -6.04 -24.03 -2.64
C ALA A 102 -6.25 -25.28 -1.76
N LYS A 103 -6.21 -26.49 -2.31
CA LYS A 103 -6.26 -27.74 -1.55
C LYS A 103 -5.00 -27.97 -0.71
N SER A 104 -3.83 -27.62 -1.24
CA SER A 104 -2.54 -27.77 -0.56
C SER A 104 -1.75 -26.48 -0.62
N PHE A 105 -1.37 -25.95 0.56
CA PHE A 105 -0.54 -24.75 0.63
C PHE A 105 0.81 -24.95 -0.05
N LEU A 106 1.47 -26.08 0.15
CA LEU A 106 2.78 -26.32 -0.44
C LEU A 106 2.71 -26.40 -1.97
N SER A 107 1.69 -27.01 -2.53
CA SER A 107 1.49 -27.07 -3.99
C SER A 107 1.24 -25.65 -4.54
N PHE A 108 0.38 -24.88 -3.90
CA PHE A 108 0.14 -23.48 -4.24
C PHE A 108 1.42 -22.63 -4.15
N ALA A 109 2.19 -22.79 -3.07
CA ALA A 109 3.40 -22.04 -2.84
C ALA A 109 4.51 -22.39 -3.86
N LYS A 110 4.67 -23.65 -4.23
CA LYS A 110 5.60 -24.06 -5.30
C LYS A 110 5.21 -23.47 -6.65
N GLN A 111 3.91 -23.36 -6.92
CA GLN A 111 3.43 -22.85 -8.20
C GLN A 111 3.48 -21.33 -8.29
N TYR A 112 3.06 -20.61 -7.22
CA TYR A 112 2.83 -19.17 -7.30
C TYR A 112 3.70 -18.32 -6.38
N CYS A 113 4.41 -18.94 -5.41
CA CYS A 113 5.21 -18.21 -4.44
C CYS A 113 6.72 -18.43 -4.61
N GLY A 114 7.17 -19.05 -5.71
CA GLY A 114 8.58 -19.36 -5.91
C GLY A 114 9.18 -20.18 -4.75
N ALA A 115 8.39 -21.11 -4.19
CA ALA A 115 8.78 -21.81 -2.98
C ALA A 115 9.97 -22.75 -3.20
N TYR A 116 10.97 -22.63 -2.33
CA TYR A 116 12.13 -23.50 -2.30
C TYR A 116 12.44 -23.96 -0.86
N LYS A 117 13.19 -25.04 -0.74
CA LYS A 117 13.61 -25.57 0.55
C LYS A 117 15.04 -25.12 0.85
N ASN A 118 15.26 -24.55 2.03
CA ASN A 118 16.58 -24.29 2.59
C ASN A 118 16.81 -25.15 3.85
N ASP A 119 17.91 -24.94 4.54
CA ASP A 119 18.29 -25.70 5.75
C ASP A 119 17.30 -25.53 6.91
N TYR A 120 16.51 -24.46 6.91
CA TYR A 120 15.52 -24.12 7.93
C TYR A 120 14.08 -24.49 7.55
N GLY A 121 13.85 -24.99 6.32
CA GLY A 121 12.53 -25.40 5.86
C GLY A 121 12.10 -24.77 4.53
N TRP A 122 10.77 -24.66 4.33
CA TRP A 122 10.23 -24.07 3.10
C TRP A 122 10.18 -22.55 3.18
N VAL A 123 10.83 -21.89 2.23
CA VAL A 123 10.67 -20.44 1.99
C VAL A 123 9.55 -20.28 0.97
N THR A 124 8.56 -19.44 1.30
CA THR A 124 7.33 -19.29 0.49
C THR A 124 6.95 -17.82 0.29
N ASP A 125 7.93 -16.94 0.40
CA ASP A 125 7.71 -15.49 0.44
C ASP A 125 7.96 -14.79 -0.91
N GLY A 126 8.31 -15.56 -1.94
CA GLY A 126 8.54 -15.07 -3.30
C GLY A 126 7.26 -15.00 -4.15
N ALA A 127 7.48 -14.85 -5.45
CA ALA A 127 6.45 -14.83 -6.47
C ALA A 127 6.92 -15.62 -7.70
N SER A 128 6.01 -16.37 -8.33
CA SER A 128 6.26 -17.12 -9.56
C SER A 128 4.93 -17.31 -10.32
N ASN A 129 5.02 -17.56 -11.63
CA ASN A 129 3.88 -17.84 -12.51
C ASN A 129 2.72 -16.85 -12.33
N LEU A 130 3.02 -15.55 -12.28
CA LEU A 130 2.03 -14.50 -12.00
C LEU A 130 0.95 -14.43 -13.07
N ASP A 131 1.28 -14.74 -14.35
CA ASP A 131 0.31 -14.82 -15.44
C ASP A 131 -0.76 -15.87 -15.16
N ALA A 132 -0.33 -17.07 -14.77
CA ALA A 132 -1.24 -18.15 -14.41
C ALA A 132 -2.06 -17.81 -13.16
N LEU A 133 -1.46 -17.11 -12.18
CA LEU A 133 -2.17 -16.65 -11.00
C LEU A 133 -3.21 -15.58 -11.35
N ASN A 134 -2.90 -14.67 -12.26
CA ASN A 134 -3.84 -13.66 -12.74
C ASN A 134 -5.03 -14.31 -13.45
N LEU A 135 -4.80 -15.28 -14.34
CA LEU A 135 -5.85 -16.03 -15.01
C LEU A 135 -6.76 -16.75 -13.99
N LEU A 136 -6.15 -17.39 -12.99
CA LEU A 136 -6.89 -18.05 -11.92
C LEU A 136 -7.76 -17.04 -11.14
N MET A 137 -7.22 -15.87 -10.83
CA MET A 137 -7.99 -14.84 -10.11
C MET A 137 -9.18 -14.33 -10.94
N LYS A 138 -9.07 -14.25 -12.25
CA LYS A 138 -10.18 -13.85 -13.15
C LYS A 138 -11.35 -14.85 -13.11
N GLU A 139 -11.11 -16.12 -12.81
CA GLU A 139 -12.17 -17.11 -12.69
C GLU A 139 -13.06 -16.92 -11.45
N VAL A 140 -12.49 -16.41 -10.37
CA VAL A 140 -13.15 -16.33 -9.04
C VAL A 140 -13.38 -14.93 -8.52
N MET A 141 -12.78 -13.91 -9.15
CA MET A 141 -12.82 -12.53 -8.67
C MET A 141 -13.48 -11.59 -9.67
N LEU A 142 -14.50 -10.89 -9.21
CA LEU A 142 -15.04 -9.75 -9.94
C LEU A 142 -14.33 -8.47 -9.43
N ARG A 143 -13.51 -7.88 -10.28
CA ARG A 143 -12.84 -6.61 -10.00
C ARG A 143 -13.42 -5.48 -10.84
N ARG A 144 -13.56 -4.32 -10.22
CA ARG A 144 -13.86 -3.04 -10.90
C ARG A 144 -12.85 -2.01 -10.42
N LYS A 145 -12.13 -1.39 -11.34
CA LYS A 145 -11.24 -0.28 -11.01
C LYS A 145 -12.05 1.01 -10.89
N LYS A 146 -11.58 1.93 -10.04
CA LYS A 146 -12.29 3.19 -9.79
C LYS A 146 -12.39 4.05 -11.04
N ASP A 147 -11.33 4.08 -11.83
CA ASP A 147 -11.23 4.78 -13.10
C ASP A 147 -12.14 4.22 -14.20
N GLU A 148 -12.58 2.96 -14.08
CA GLU A 148 -13.51 2.31 -15.02
C GLU A 148 -14.99 2.58 -14.68
N VAL A 149 -15.30 2.78 -13.39
CA VAL A 149 -16.69 2.77 -12.89
C VAL A 149 -17.12 4.04 -12.17
N LEU A 150 -16.17 4.91 -11.82
CA LEU A 150 -16.43 6.17 -11.13
C LEU A 150 -15.83 7.33 -11.93
N ASP A 151 -16.60 8.37 -12.07
CA ASP A 151 -16.10 9.66 -12.55
C ASP A 151 -15.52 10.42 -11.35
N LEU A 152 -14.21 10.24 -11.14
CA LEU A 152 -13.48 10.88 -10.06
C LEU A 152 -12.47 11.87 -10.63
N PRO A 153 -12.25 13.01 -9.94
CA PRO A 153 -11.16 13.91 -10.28
C PRO A 153 -9.81 13.20 -10.25
N GLY A 154 -8.80 13.73 -10.93
CA GLY A 154 -7.47 13.14 -10.96
C GLY A 154 -6.85 13.00 -9.55
N LYS A 155 -6.02 11.97 -9.37
CA LYS A 155 -5.19 11.77 -8.18
C LYS A 155 -3.72 11.81 -8.57
N VAL A 156 -2.92 12.55 -7.81
CA VAL A 156 -1.46 12.63 -8.01
C VAL A 156 -0.75 12.23 -6.74
N ARG A 157 0.29 11.42 -6.90
CA ARG A 157 1.20 11.02 -5.82
C ARG A 157 2.55 11.69 -6.02
N THR A 158 3.15 12.17 -4.93
CA THR A 158 4.46 12.82 -4.93
C THR A 158 5.27 12.35 -3.73
N TRP A 159 6.52 12.00 -3.95
CA TRP A 159 7.50 11.76 -2.90
C TRP A 159 8.16 13.08 -2.53
N VAL A 160 8.10 13.45 -1.25
CA VAL A 160 8.66 14.69 -0.72
C VAL A 160 9.89 14.36 0.11
N PRO A 161 11.10 14.56 -0.44
CA PRO A 161 12.33 14.31 0.31
C PRO A 161 12.50 15.36 1.41
N VAL A 162 12.85 14.89 2.61
CA VAL A 162 13.12 15.73 3.77
C VAL A 162 14.55 15.51 4.19
N SER A 163 15.33 16.60 4.22
CA SER A 163 16.66 16.60 4.82
C SER A 163 16.56 16.43 6.32
N ILE A 164 17.41 15.58 6.88
CA ILE A 164 17.42 15.28 8.32
C ILE A 164 18.69 15.79 8.99
N ASP A 165 18.57 16.18 10.25
CA ASP A 165 19.70 16.59 11.08
C ASP A 165 20.59 15.41 11.48
N ASP A 166 21.79 15.70 12.00
CA ASP A 166 22.79 14.70 12.40
C ASP A 166 22.30 13.66 13.44
N GLY A 167 21.39 14.05 14.32
CA GLY A 167 20.88 13.14 15.35
C GLY A 167 20.14 11.92 14.79
N PRO A 168 19.08 12.11 13.97
CA PRO A 168 18.40 11.04 13.25
C PRO A 168 19.33 10.29 12.28
N ALA A 169 20.24 10.98 11.61
CA ALA A 169 21.22 10.36 10.72
C ALA A 169 22.14 9.41 11.48
N LYS A 170 22.66 9.80 12.65
CA LYS A 170 23.48 8.95 13.54
C LYS A 170 22.68 7.75 14.07
N ALA A 171 21.42 7.93 14.46
CA ALA A 171 20.57 6.83 14.91
C ALA A 171 20.37 5.78 13.81
N HIS A 172 20.20 6.23 12.56
CA HIS A 172 20.09 5.35 11.40
C HIS A 172 21.42 4.63 11.11
N ALA A 173 22.56 5.36 11.08
CA ALA A 173 23.87 4.79 10.87
C ALA A 173 24.22 3.74 11.95
N GLY A 174 24.00 4.05 13.23
CA GLY A 174 24.21 3.10 14.32
C GLY A 174 23.33 1.85 14.25
N PHE A 175 22.14 1.94 13.71
CA PHE A 175 21.32 0.75 13.41
C PHE A 175 21.93 -0.10 12.31
N LEU A 176 22.39 0.51 11.21
CA LEU A 176 23.03 -0.22 10.11
C LEU A 176 24.34 -0.87 10.54
N GLU A 177 25.17 -0.16 11.33
CA GLU A 177 26.41 -0.71 11.90
C GLU A 177 26.15 -1.91 12.81
N TRP A 178 25.17 -1.78 13.70
CA TRP A 178 24.78 -2.90 14.57
C TRP A 178 24.27 -4.09 13.75
N TYR A 179 23.45 -3.84 12.73
CA TYR A 179 22.92 -4.90 11.87
C TYR A 179 24.03 -5.58 11.08
N ALA A 180 25.00 -4.81 10.56
CA ALA A 180 26.17 -5.33 9.85
C ALA A 180 27.13 -6.14 10.74
N ALA A 181 27.27 -5.72 11.98
CA ALA A 181 28.14 -6.40 12.97
C ALA A 181 27.51 -7.66 13.59
N SER A 182 26.20 -7.83 13.46
CA SER A 182 25.52 -9.03 13.94
C SER A 182 25.83 -10.19 13.01
N ASP A 183 26.64 -11.14 13.47
CA ASP A 183 26.96 -12.42 12.78
C ASP A 183 25.75 -13.36 12.67
N VAL A 184 24.58 -12.88 12.95
CA VAL A 184 23.37 -13.66 13.09
C VAL A 184 22.64 -13.65 11.74
N GLU A 185 22.56 -14.79 11.07
CA GLU A 185 21.70 -15.01 9.93
C GLU A 185 20.22 -14.61 10.19
N ARG A 186 19.83 -14.52 11.47
CA ARG A 186 18.61 -13.92 11.97
C ARG A 186 18.85 -13.21 13.30
N PRO A 187 18.89 -11.87 13.33
CA PRO A 187 18.91 -11.14 14.58
C PRO A 187 17.70 -11.54 15.43
N ASN A 188 17.88 -11.59 16.77
CA ASN A 188 16.77 -11.80 17.71
C ASN A 188 15.62 -10.84 17.33
N ASP A 189 14.49 -11.39 16.90
CA ASP A 189 13.37 -10.63 16.37
C ASP A 189 12.94 -9.46 17.27
N ARG A 190 13.03 -9.62 18.60
CA ARG A 190 12.70 -8.58 19.57
C ARG A 190 13.70 -7.42 19.57
N GLU A 191 14.98 -7.71 19.54
CA GLU A 191 16.03 -6.69 19.55
C GLU A 191 16.02 -5.93 18.21
N PHE A 192 15.93 -6.65 17.09
CA PHE A 192 15.80 -6.06 15.76
C PHE A 192 14.61 -5.12 15.68
N LEU A 193 13.41 -5.57 16.06
CA LEU A 193 12.20 -4.76 16.05
C LEU A 193 12.31 -3.54 16.98
N SER A 194 12.94 -3.69 18.15
CA SER A 194 13.15 -2.59 19.09
C SER A 194 14.05 -1.52 18.49
N ARG A 195 15.19 -1.90 17.90
CA ARG A 195 16.15 -0.97 17.29
C ARG A 195 15.57 -0.31 16.05
N LEU A 196 14.90 -1.08 15.21
CA LEU A 196 14.18 -0.59 14.02
C LEU A 196 13.12 0.45 14.42
N THR A 197 12.35 0.19 15.46
CA THR A 197 11.35 1.12 15.97
C THR A 197 11.99 2.43 16.46
N LYS A 198 13.12 2.37 17.13
CA LYS A 198 13.86 3.58 17.56
C LYS A 198 14.28 4.45 16.39
N VAL A 199 14.81 3.84 15.31
CA VAL A 199 15.16 4.56 14.08
C VAL A 199 13.93 5.20 13.46
N ARG A 200 12.85 4.45 13.28
CA ARG A 200 11.60 4.97 12.73
C ARG A 200 11.04 6.15 13.53
N VAL A 201 11.10 6.08 14.86
CA VAL A 201 10.69 7.20 15.75
C VAL A 201 11.61 8.41 15.55
N ALA A 202 12.92 8.20 15.39
CA ALA A 202 13.85 9.31 15.13
C ALA A 202 13.55 9.99 13.77
N LEU A 203 13.33 9.22 12.71
CA LEU A 203 12.97 9.71 11.39
C LEU A 203 11.60 10.40 11.39
N HIS A 204 10.62 9.85 12.09
CA HIS A 204 9.32 10.47 12.32
C HIS A 204 9.45 11.88 12.91
N LYS A 205 10.23 12.03 13.98
CA LYS A 205 10.48 13.33 14.63
C LYS A 205 11.19 14.32 13.71
N ALA A 206 12.16 13.85 12.93
CA ALA A 206 12.90 14.68 11.99
C ALA A 206 12.00 15.30 10.90
N LYS A 207 10.99 14.55 10.42
CA LYS A 207 10.06 15.03 9.39
C LYS A 207 8.99 15.98 9.91
N GLN A 208 8.79 16.07 11.23
CA GLN A 208 7.65 16.74 11.83
C GLN A 208 7.56 18.22 11.48
N LYS A 209 8.70 18.93 11.42
CA LYS A 209 8.75 20.34 11.05
C LYS A 209 8.31 20.56 9.61
N ALA A 210 8.88 19.81 8.67
CA ALA A 210 8.54 19.90 7.25
C ALA A 210 7.05 19.59 6.99
N VAL A 211 6.51 18.57 7.67
CA VAL A 211 5.08 18.24 7.59
C VAL A 211 4.23 19.38 8.17
N ALA A 212 4.61 19.97 9.30
CA ALA A 212 3.87 21.09 9.89
C ALA A 212 3.85 22.33 8.99
N GLU A 213 4.98 22.65 8.33
CA GLU A 213 5.07 23.73 7.34
C GLU A 213 4.15 23.42 6.14
N ARG A 214 4.19 22.21 5.62
CA ARG A 214 3.33 21.80 4.51
C ARG A 214 1.84 21.85 4.84
N ILE A 215 1.45 21.41 6.04
CA ILE A 215 0.06 21.55 6.52
C ILE A 215 -0.37 23.02 6.48
N LYS A 216 0.48 23.92 6.97
CA LYS A 216 0.20 25.36 6.97
C LYS A 216 0.01 25.90 5.55
N ASP A 217 0.87 25.51 4.60
CA ASP A 217 0.77 25.95 3.20
C ASP A 217 -0.55 25.52 2.57
N VAL A 218 -0.95 24.26 2.79
CA VAL A 218 -2.21 23.73 2.27
C VAL A 218 -3.42 24.45 2.86
N VAL A 219 -3.40 24.71 4.17
CA VAL A 219 -4.48 25.42 4.86
C VAL A 219 -4.56 26.86 4.42
N VAL A 220 -3.42 27.57 4.26
CA VAL A 220 -3.38 28.94 3.74
C VAL A 220 -3.92 29.02 2.31
N ALA A 221 -3.71 27.95 1.50
CA ALA A 221 -4.30 27.84 0.18
C ALA A 221 -5.83 27.53 0.19
N GLY A 222 -6.47 27.55 1.37
CA GLY A 222 -7.91 27.31 1.53
C GLY A 222 -8.35 25.85 1.35
N LYS A 223 -7.42 24.90 1.47
CA LYS A 223 -7.69 23.47 1.29
C LYS A 223 -7.69 22.74 2.63
N LYS A 224 -8.47 21.65 2.71
CA LYS A 224 -8.43 20.74 3.87
C LYS A 224 -7.42 19.62 3.62
N VAL A 225 -6.68 19.27 4.68
CA VAL A 225 -5.61 18.27 4.62
C VAL A 225 -5.86 17.12 5.60
N ILE A 226 -5.53 15.91 5.16
CA ILE A 226 -5.55 14.69 5.95
C ILE A 226 -4.10 14.27 6.16
N VAL A 227 -3.68 14.10 7.40
CA VAL A 227 -2.32 13.69 7.75
C VAL A 227 -2.35 12.30 8.37
N PHE A 228 -1.66 11.37 7.76
CA PHE A 228 -1.49 10.02 8.28
C PHE A 228 -0.11 9.85 8.91
N THR A 229 -0.08 9.27 10.10
CA THR A 229 1.15 8.91 10.81
C THR A 229 1.01 7.54 11.46
N CYS A 230 2.13 6.82 11.61
CA CYS A 230 2.20 5.57 12.34
C CYS A 230 2.33 5.79 13.86
N PHE A 231 2.70 6.99 14.30
CA PHE A 231 3.06 7.28 15.69
C PHE A 231 2.11 8.28 16.34
N GLN A 232 1.62 7.93 17.52
CA GLN A 232 0.72 8.79 18.31
C GLN A 232 1.37 10.13 18.71
N ASP A 233 2.69 10.16 18.91
CA ASP A 233 3.43 11.39 19.24
C ASP A 233 3.24 12.47 18.16
N GLY A 234 3.25 12.10 16.88
CA GLY A 234 3.01 13.03 15.77
C GLY A 234 1.61 13.64 15.81
N ILE A 235 0.58 12.81 16.04
CA ILE A 235 -0.80 13.29 16.19
C ILE A 235 -0.89 14.29 17.34
N THR A 236 -0.33 13.94 18.49
CA THR A 236 -0.37 14.78 19.70
C THR A 236 0.32 16.12 19.48
N ARG A 237 1.49 16.13 18.83
CA ARG A 237 2.26 17.36 18.54
C ARG A 237 1.56 18.26 17.54
N HIS A 238 1.08 17.70 16.42
CA HIS A 238 0.34 18.48 15.44
C HIS A 238 -0.96 19.03 16.05
N LYS A 239 -1.69 18.23 16.82
CA LYS A 239 -2.93 18.69 17.51
C LYS A 239 -2.65 19.83 18.48
N LYS A 240 -1.55 19.77 19.24
CA LYS A 240 -1.15 20.85 20.16
C LYS A 240 -0.92 22.18 19.46
N VAL A 241 -0.36 22.14 18.24
CA VAL A 241 -0.07 23.36 17.45
C VAL A 241 -1.34 23.87 16.74
N LEU A 242 -2.13 22.96 16.18
CA LEU A 242 -3.28 23.30 15.35
C LEU A 242 -4.56 23.62 16.16
N GLY A 243 -4.61 23.21 17.43
CA GLY A 243 -5.76 23.46 18.29
C GLY A 243 -7.07 22.92 17.69
N ASP A 244 -8.11 23.76 17.68
CA ASP A 244 -9.45 23.38 17.21
C ASP A 244 -9.59 23.29 15.68
N ALA A 245 -8.62 23.81 14.93
CA ALA A 245 -8.56 23.63 13.49
C ALA A 245 -8.28 22.18 13.06
N ALA A 246 -7.87 21.31 13.99
CA ALA A 246 -7.61 19.92 13.71
C ALA A 246 -8.55 18.98 14.50
N VAL A 247 -8.98 17.91 13.88
CA VAL A 247 -9.58 16.72 14.53
C VAL A 247 -8.61 15.57 14.55
N THR A 248 -8.79 14.65 15.48
CA THR A 248 -7.98 13.43 15.59
C THR A 248 -8.84 12.19 15.34
N ILE A 249 -8.29 11.21 14.65
CA ILE A 249 -8.95 9.93 14.37
C ILE A 249 -7.93 8.82 14.64
N THR A 250 -8.07 8.16 15.79
CA THR A 250 -7.11 7.18 16.30
C THR A 250 -7.78 5.86 16.68
N GLY A 251 -6.97 4.83 16.97
CA GLY A 251 -7.49 3.54 17.41
C GLY A 251 -8.09 3.55 18.83
N SER A 252 -7.72 4.54 19.64
CA SER A 252 -8.25 4.71 21.00
C SER A 252 -9.62 5.39 21.05
N ASP A 253 -10.05 6.04 19.95
CA ASP A 253 -11.32 6.75 19.90
C ASP A 253 -12.48 5.76 19.83
N ASN A 254 -13.50 5.98 20.63
CA ASN A 254 -14.74 5.23 20.51
C ASN A 254 -15.49 5.59 19.21
N MET A 255 -16.51 4.84 18.85
CA MET A 255 -17.23 5.00 17.60
C MET A 255 -17.88 6.39 17.48
N GLU A 256 -18.44 6.92 18.56
CA GLU A 256 -19.13 8.22 18.59
C GLU A 256 -18.14 9.37 18.42
N ALA A 257 -17.03 9.36 19.15
CA ALA A 257 -15.97 10.35 19.02
C ALA A 257 -15.37 10.38 17.61
N ARG A 258 -15.14 9.19 17.04
CA ARG A 258 -14.64 9.06 15.67
C ARG A 258 -15.62 9.61 14.65
N GLN A 259 -16.92 9.29 14.77
CA GLN A 259 -17.93 9.81 13.86
C GLN A 259 -18.05 11.33 14.00
N SER A 260 -18.08 11.87 15.21
CA SER A 260 -18.08 13.31 15.45
C SER A 260 -16.88 14.03 14.84
N ALA A 261 -15.67 13.43 14.91
CA ALA A 261 -14.47 13.98 14.28
C ALA A 261 -14.60 14.01 12.76
N VAL A 262 -15.11 12.93 12.16
CA VAL A 262 -15.39 12.86 10.72
C VAL A 262 -16.41 13.90 10.30
N ASP A 263 -17.53 14.01 11.00
CA ASP A 263 -18.60 14.95 10.66
C ASP A 263 -18.11 16.40 10.74
N ARG A 264 -17.35 16.74 11.80
CA ARG A 264 -16.72 18.06 11.93
C ARG A 264 -15.75 18.35 10.78
N PHE A 265 -14.89 17.41 10.43
CA PHE A 265 -13.96 17.59 9.29
C PHE A 265 -14.72 17.80 7.98
N GLN A 266 -15.80 17.06 7.76
CA GLN A 266 -16.58 17.15 6.53
C GLN A 266 -17.38 18.47 6.42
N THR A 267 -17.97 18.94 7.51
CA THR A 267 -18.98 20.00 7.47
C THR A 267 -18.54 21.34 8.06
N ASP A 268 -17.60 21.35 9.01
CA ASP A 268 -17.16 22.56 9.69
C ASP A 268 -16.00 23.23 8.94
N PRO A 269 -16.18 24.46 8.38
CA PRO A 269 -15.12 25.19 7.68
C PRO A 269 -13.91 25.53 8.57
N SER A 270 -14.10 25.66 9.89
CA SER A 270 -13.02 25.97 10.83
C SER A 270 -12.09 24.77 11.05
N VAL A 271 -12.57 23.55 10.79
CA VAL A 271 -11.80 22.31 10.89
C VAL A 271 -11.15 22.02 9.54
N THR A 272 -9.87 22.33 9.43
CA THR A 272 -9.12 22.23 8.17
C THR A 272 -8.19 21.02 8.11
N VAL A 273 -7.90 20.38 9.26
CA VAL A 273 -6.94 19.28 9.36
C VAL A 273 -7.57 18.05 10.02
N ALA A 274 -7.40 16.88 9.39
CA ALA A 274 -7.67 15.59 10.02
C ALA A 274 -6.36 14.86 10.29
N LEU A 275 -6.05 14.62 11.57
CA LEU A 275 -4.86 13.89 12.02
C LEU A 275 -5.24 12.44 12.29
N CYS A 276 -4.73 11.52 11.49
CA CYS A 276 -5.14 10.13 11.49
C CYS A 276 -3.98 9.19 11.82
N ASN A 277 -4.22 8.19 12.67
CA ASN A 277 -3.33 7.06 12.71
C ASN A 277 -3.53 6.21 11.44
N LEU A 278 -2.45 5.81 10.77
CA LEU A 278 -2.52 5.17 9.46
C LEU A 278 -3.38 3.90 9.47
N ILE A 279 -3.24 3.06 10.46
CA ILE A 279 -4.01 1.81 10.57
C ILE A 279 -5.46 2.09 10.98
N ALA A 280 -5.66 2.89 12.01
CA ALA A 280 -7.01 3.17 12.55
C ALA A 280 -7.83 4.11 11.66
N GLY A 281 -7.19 5.09 11.05
CA GLY A 281 -7.82 6.02 10.10
C GLY A 281 -8.08 5.42 8.72
N GLY A 282 -7.43 4.30 8.41
CA GLY A 282 -7.62 3.57 7.15
C GLY A 282 -8.92 2.77 7.06
N VAL A 283 -9.76 2.65 8.10
CA VAL A 283 -10.91 1.75 8.10
C VAL A 283 -12.24 2.51 8.27
N GLY A 284 -13.14 2.33 7.29
CA GLY A 284 -14.57 2.63 7.43
C GLY A 284 -15.01 4.09 7.46
N ILE A 285 -14.12 5.08 7.27
CA ILE A 285 -14.45 6.52 7.32
C ILE A 285 -14.41 7.17 5.93
N THR A 286 -15.07 8.32 5.81
CA THR A 286 -15.09 9.13 4.59
C THR A 286 -14.58 10.54 4.89
N LEU A 287 -13.54 10.97 4.16
CA LEU A 287 -12.88 12.27 4.37
C LEU A 287 -12.77 13.06 3.05
N THR A 288 -13.83 13.05 2.25
CA THR A 288 -13.85 13.67 0.90
C THR A 288 -13.77 15.19 0.91
N ALA A 289 -13.95 15.84 2.04
CA ALA A 289 -13.67 17.27 2.18
C ALA A 289 -12.15 17.57 2.08
N GLY A 290 -11.29 16.59 2.34
CA GLY A 290 -9.85 16.71 2.18
C GLY A 290 -9.42 16.49 0.73
N THR A 291 -8.63 17.41 0.20
CA THR A 291 -8.05 17.36 -1.14
C THR A 291 -6.54 17.07 -1.13
N HIS A 292 -5.92 17.18 0.05
CA HIS A 292 -4.52 16.85 0.27
C HIS A 292 -4.40 15.74 1.31
N VAL A 293 -3.60 14.74 0.99
CA VAL A 293 -3.27 13.62 1.87
C VAL A 293 -1.78 13.62 2.09
N ILE A 294 -1.34 13.73 3.33
CA ILE A 294 0.07 13.72 3.72
C ILE A 294 0.36 12.46 4.51
N PHE A 295 1.31 11.66 4.05
CA PHE A 295 1.88 10.57 4.82
C PHE A 295 3.18 11.04 5.46
N GLN A 296 3.15 11.30 6.77
CA GLN A 296 4.35 11.62 7.54
C GLN A 296 5.24 10.41 7.70
N ASP A 297 4.65 9.22 7.81
CA ASP A 297 5.36 7.97 7.98
C ASP A 297 4.91 6.94 6.98
N LEU A 298 5.81 6.03 6.63
CA LEU A 298 5.53 4.90 5.76
C LEU A 298 5.28 3.63 6.58
N ASP A 299 4.28 2.85 6.16
CA ASP A 299 4.05 1.48 6.64
C ASP A 299 4.65 0.47 5.64
N TRP A 300 4.98 -0.71 6.14
CA TRP A 300 5.49 -1.83 5.36
C TRP A 300 4.46 -2.47 4.43
N VAL A 301 3.18 -2.20 4.68
CA VAL A 301 2.05 -2.77 3.94
C VAL A 301 1.46 -1.73 3.01
N PRO A 302 1.68 -1.80 1.70
CA PRO A 302 1.16 -0.84 0.72
C PRO A 302 -0.36 -0.69 0.77
N ALA A 303 -1.07 -1.78 1.04
CA ALA A 303 -2.53 -1.77 1.15
C ALA A 303 -3.05 -0.77 2.19
N ASN A 304 -2.31 -0.55 3.29
CA ASN A 304 -2.71 0.43 4.31
C ASN A 304 -2.67 1.86 3.76
N HIS A 305 -1.68 2.17 2.91
CA HIS A 305 -1.59 3.46 2.24
C HIS A 305 -2.70 3.64 1.21
N LEU A 306 -2.94 2.63 0.37
CA LEU A 306 -4.04 2.67 -0.61
C LEU A 306 -5.39 2.87 0.06
N GLN A 307 -5.66 2.14 1.14
CA GLN A 307 -6.89 2.32 1.92
C GLN A 307 -6.99 3.72 2.53
N ALA A 308 -5.89 4.28 3.02
CA ALA A 308 -5.85 5.63 3.59
C ALA A 308 -6.08 6.70 2.50
N GLU A 309 -5.46 6.61 1.33
CA GLU A 309 -5.74 7.48 0.19
C GLU A 309 -7.21 7.43 -0.20
N ASP A 310 -7.81 6.25 -0.16
CA ASP A 310 -9.20 6.01 -0.51
C ASP A 310 -10.21 6.62 0.46
N ARG A 311 -9.77 7.17 1.59
CA ARG A 311 -10.63 7.99 2.47
C ARG A 311 -10.94 9.35 1.86
N ALA A 312 -10.00 9.92 1.10
CA ALA A 312 -10.17 11.16 0.34
C ALA A 312 -10.62 10.90 -1.11
N TYR A 313 -9.99 9.91 -1.77
CA TYR A 313 -10.21 9.59 -3.19
C TYR A 313 -11.30 8.53 -3.37
N ARG A 314 -12.54 8.94 -3.23
CA ARG A 314 -13.70 8.06 -3.35
C ARG A 314 -14.95 8.82 -3.84
N MET A 315 -16.04 8.10 -4.08
CA MET A 315 -17.33 8.67 -4.46
C MET A 315 -17.69 9.86 -3.57
N GLY A 316 -18.00 10.99 -4.18
CA GLY A 316 -18.27 12.26 -3.52
C GLY A 316 -17.11 13.25 -3.51
N GLN A 317 -15.91 12.84 -3.93
CA GLN A 317 -14.80 13.77 -4.16
C GLN A 317 -15.07 14.61 -5.41
N LYS A 318 -14.90 15.92 -5.29
CA LYS A 318 -15.19 16.89 -6.36
C LYS A 318 -13.93 17.56 -6.92
N GLU A 319 -12.81 17.43 -6.24
CA GLU A 319 -11.56 18.08 -6.57
C GLU A 319 -10.43 17.06 -6.72
N ARG A 320 -9.39 17.46 -7.45
CA ARG A 320 -8.16 16.66 -7.58
C ARG A 320 -7.55 16.40 -6.21
N VAL A 321 -7.17 15.14 -5.95
CA VAL A 321 -6.51 14.75 -4.71
C VAL A 321 -5.01 14.70 -4.92
N THR A 322 -4.28 15.44 -4.10
CA THR A 322 -2.81 15.39 -4.03
C THR A 322 -2.41 14.52 -2.84
N VAL A 323 -1.56 13.54 -3.08
CA VAL A 323 -1.02 12.62 -2.07
C VAL A 323 0.48 12.83 -1.98
N GLU A 324 0.95 13.15 -0.79
CA GLU A 324 2.36 13.46 -0.54
C GLU A 324 2.94 12.48 0.50
N TYR A 325 4.01 11.80 0.11
CA TYR A 325 4.75 10.87 0.97
C TYR A 325 6.04 11.54 1.43
N PHE A 326 6.14 11.87 2.71
CA PHE A 326 7.33 12.49 3.30
C PHE A 326 8.37 11.43 3.64
N VAL A 327 9.52 11.52 3.00
CA VAL A 327 10.60 10.53 3.09
C VAL A 327 11.86 11.22 3.59
N ALA A 328 12.41 10.75 4.71
CA ALA A 328 13.72 11.20 5.15
C ALA A 328 14.78 10.72 4.15
N ASP A 329 15.47 11.65 3.52
CA ASP A 329 16.43 11.35 2.45
C ASP A 329 17.55 10.42 2.94
N ARG A 330 17.97 9.48 2.10
CA ARG A 330 19.08 8.54 2.34
C ARG A 330 18.96 7.71 3.61
N THR A 331 17.75 7.36 4.01
CA THR A 331 17.50 6.57 5.23
C THR A 331 16.64 5.34 4.97
N LEU A 332 16.25 4.68 6.06
CA LEU A 332 15.30 3.58 6.05
C LEU A 332 13.96 3.91 5.36
N ASP A 333 13.52 5.18 5.43
CA ASP A 333 12.31 5.62 4.73
C ASP A 333 12.42 5.44 3.21
N GLY A 334 13.57 5.77 2.61
CA GLY A 334 13.82 5.56 1.19
C GLY A 334 13.80 4.07 0.81
N TYR A 335 14.31 3.19 1.70
CA TYR A 335 14.20 1.75 1.51
C TYR A 335 12.74 1.27 1.55
N ILE A 336 11.97 1.72 2.55
CA ILE A 336 10.54 1.39 2.66
C ILE A 336 9.77 1.89 1.43
N GLY A 337 10.08 3.10 0.93
CA GLY A 337 9.49 3.66 -0.28
C GLY A 337 9.69 2.75 -1.50
N ARG A 338 10.93 2.36 -1.79
CA ARG A 338 11.23 1.43 -2.89
C ARG A 338 10.54 0.07 -2.74
N LEU A 339 10.52 -0.46 -1.51
CA LEU A 339 9.80 -1.70 -1.20
C LEU A 339 8.30 -1.57 -1.45
N MET A 340 7.72 -0.42 -1.14
CA MET A 340 6.32 -0.11 -1.43
C MET A 340 6.05 -0.10 -2.94
N ASP A 341 6.87 0.60 -3.72
CA ASP A 341 6.71 0.67 -5.17
C ASP A 341 6.77 -0.73 -5.81
N THR A 342 7.72 -1.56 -5.38
CA THR A 342 7.84 -2.96 -5.85
C THR A 342 6.60 -3.77 -5.52
N LYS A 343 6.09 -3.65 -4.30
CA LYS A 343 4.88 -4.37 -3.87
C LYS A 343 3.63 -3.85 -4.57
N LEU A 344 3.53 -2.55 -4.83
CA LEU A 344 2.44 -1.96 -5.60
C LEU A 344 2.45 -2.45 -7.05
N ALA A 345 3.63 -2.54 -7.67
CA ALA A 345 3.79 -3.11 -9.00
C ALA A 345 3.33 -4.57 -9.04
N LEU A 346 3.71 -5.38 -8.04
CA LEU A 346 3.25 -6.76 -7.92
C LEU A 346 1.73 -6.86 -7.76
N ILE A 347 1.15 -6.06 -6.88
CA ILE A 347 -0.29 -6.02 -6.66
C ILE A 347 -1.01 -5.68 -7.98
N SER A 348 -0.53 -4.65 -8.67
CA SER A 348 -1.06 -4.25 -9.97
C SER A 348 -0.93 -5.36 -11.00
N ALA A 349 0.19 -6.08 -11.03
CA ALA A 349 0.43 -7.18 -11.95
C ALA A 349 -0.58 -8.32 -11.79
N VAL A 350 -0.78 -8.76 -10.56
CA VAL A 350 -1.70 -9.87 -10.27
C VAL A 350 -3.16 -9.44 -10.43
N GLU A 351 -3.45 -8.18 -10.20
CA GLU A 351 -4.79 -7.63 -10.18
C GLU A 351 -5.23 -6.93 -11.47
N SER A 352 -4.32 -6.67 -12.43
CA SER A 352 -4.63 -5.99 -13.70
C SER A 352 -4.37 -6.89 -14.90
N ASP A 353 -4.93 -6.49 -16.05
CA ASP A 353 -4.66 -7.17 -17.32
C ASP A 353 -3.29 -6.79 -17.93
N GLN A 354 -2.59 -5.84 -17.31
CA GLN A 354 -1.26 -5.41 -17.73
C GLN A 354 -0.24 -5.99 -16.72
N LEU A 355 0.33 -7.12 -17.11
CA LEU A 355 1.40 -7.74 -16.33
C LEU A 355 2.71 -7.00 -16.60
N PRO A 356 3.43 -6.54 -15.57
CA PRO A 356 4.82 -6.20 -15.74
C PRO A 356 5.58 -7.47 -16.14
N ASP A 357 6.67 -7.31 -16.89
CA ASP A 357 7.54 -8.41 -17.26
C ASP A 357 7.92 -9.22 -16.00
N ALA A 358 7.62 -10.53 -16.04
CA ALA A 358 7.91 -11.43 -14.92
C ALA A 358 9.41 -11.42 -14.54
N ASN A 359 10.29 -11.13 -15.50
CA ASN A 359 11.72 -10.95 -15.26
C ASN A 359 11.99 -9.70 -14.43
N LEU A 360 11.32 -8.58 -14.70
CA LEU A 360 11.46 -7.34 -13.94
C LEU A 360 11.06 -7.54 -12.47
N LEU A 361 9.97 -8.26 -12.22
CA LEU A 361 9.53 -8.56 -10.85
C LEU A 361 10.47 -9.51 -10.13
N ASN A 362 10.99 -10.53 -10.82
CA ASN A 362 11.99 -11.42 -10.25
C ASN A 362 13.31 -10.69 -10.00
N GLU A 363 13.73 -9.78 -10.87
CA GLU A 363 14.90 -8.93 -10.66
C GLU A 363 14.69 -7.96 -9.49
N LEU A 364 13.51 -7.36 -9.35
CA LEU A 364 13.15 -6.51 -8.21
C LEU A 364 13.10 -7.32 -6.90
N TYR A 365 12.57 -8.54 -6.91
CA TYR A 365 12.61 -9.42 -5.73
C TYR A 365 13.98 -9.94 -5.40
N ALA A 366 14.77 -10.35 -6.40
CA ALA A 366 16.16 -10.72 -6.22
C ALA A 366 16.99 -9.51 -5.78
N GLY A 367 16.74 -8.33 -6.34
CA GLY A 367 17.33 -7.07 -5.92
C GLY A 367 16.98 -6.69 -4.49
N LEU A 368 15.74 -6.93 -4.02
CA LEU A 368 15.35 -6.69 -2.64
C LEU A 368 15.94 -7.72 -1.67
N ALA A 369 16.02 -8.97 -2.08
CA ALA A 369 16.69 -10.02 -1.30
C ALA A 369 18.22 -9.82 -1.27
N SER A 370 18.81 -9.26 -2.32
CA SER A 370 20.24 -8.96 -2.43
C SER A 370 20.60 -7.53 -1.97
N LEU A 371 19.66 -6.59 -1.92
CA LEU A 371 19.91 -5.23 -1.43
C LEU A 371 20.22 -5.20 0.07
N ALA A 372 19.57 -6.02 0.87
CA ALA A 372 19.93 -6.13 2.28
C ALA A 372 21.35 -6.70 2.46
N PRO A 373 21.76 -7.82 1.83
CA PRO A 373 23.15 -8.27 1.82
C PRO A 373 24.11 -7.32 1.09
N ALA A 374 23.73 -6.69 -0.03
CA ALA A 374 24.60 -5.77 -0.75
C ALA A 374 24.82 -4.46 0.01
N LEU A 375 23.80 -3.88 0.60
CA LEU A 375 23.94 -2.75 1.52
C LEU A 375 24.76 -3.12 2.75
N LEU A 376 24.70 -4.38 3.19
CA LEU A 376 25.50 -4.91 4.30
C LEU A 376 26.93 -5.19 3.86
N GLN A 377 27.17 -5.69 2.64
CA GLN A 377 28.52 -5.88 2.07
C GLN A 377 29.20 -4.56 1.76
N GLU A 378 28.52 -3.61 1.16
CA GLU A 378 29.03 -2.25 0.93
C GLU A 378 29.32 -1.55 2.26
N ASN A 379 28.46 -1.66 3.27
CA ASN A 379 28.73 -1.15 4.60
C ASN A 379 29.89 -1.88 5.32
N ARG A 380 30.10 -3.19 5.11
CA ARG A 380 31.28 -3.93 5.61
C ARG A 380 32.57 -3.49 4.92
N ALA A 381 32.57 -3.32 3.62
CA ALA A 381 33.72 -2.83 2.87
C ALA A 381 34.08 -1.39 3.28
N LEU A 382 33.08 -0.58 3.54
CA LEU A 382 33.22 0.80 3.96
C LEU A 382 33.60 0.94 5.47
N ALA A 383 33.24 -0.02 6.35
CA ALA A 383 33.65 -0.03 7.75
C ALA A 383 35.17 -0.17 7.97
N THR A 384 35.92 -0.61 6.94
CA THR A 384 37.37 -0.72 6.96
C THR A 384 38.12 0.56 6.57
N GLU A 385 37.47 1.58 6.03
CA GLU A 385 38.12 2.80 5.47
C GLU A 385 37.93 4.12 6.25
N GLY A 386 37.51 4.09 7.49
CA GLY A 386 37.72 5.21 8.44
C GLY A 386 36.92 6.50 8.30
N ASP A 387 36.08 6.73 7.26
CA ASP A 387 35.42 8.00 7.04
C ASP A 387 33.89 7.90 6.75
N ALA A 388 33.07 7.97 7.80
CA ALA A 388 31.63 7.77 7.72
C ALA A 388 30.90 8.80 6.85
N ALA A 389 31.40 10.03 6.76
CA ALA A 389 30.77 11.09 5.98
C ALA A 389 31.00 10.90 4.47
N LYS A 390 32.21 10.55 4.06
CA LYS A 390 32.51 10.17 2.65
C LYS A 390 31.78 8.92 2.21
N ARG A 391 31.50 8.03 3.14
CA ARG A 391 30.77 6.78 2.92
C ARG A 391 29.29 7.02 2.63
N ILE A 392 28.66 7.90 3.40
CA ILE A 392 27.29 8.34 3.15
C ILE A 392 27.18 9.03 1.78
N GLU A 393 28.20 9.80 1.43
CA GLU A 393 28.28 10.53 0.15
C GLU A 393 28.51 9.56 -1.05
N GLN A 394 29.30 8.50 -0.89
CA GLN A 394 29.53 7.48 -1.90
C GLN A 394 28.33 6.54 -2.07
N LEU A 395 27.69 6.13 -0.99
CA LEU A 395 26.41 5.40 -1.03
C LEU A 395 25.29 6.23 -1.68
N ALA A 396 25.30 7.53 -1.45
CA ALA A 396 24.40 8.47 -2.08
C ALA A 396 24.65 8.67 -3.57
N ALA A 397 25.91 8.52 -4.00
CA ALA A 397 26.29 8.63 -5.40
C ALA A 397 26.02 7.32 -6.19
N SER A 398 25.99 6.16 -5.52
CA SER A 398 25.70 4.87 -6.13
C SER A 398 24.21 4.52 -6.21
N VAL A 399 23.36 5.19 -5.40
CA VAL A 399 21.92 5.18 -5.64
C VAL A 399 21.68 6.05 -6.86
N PRO A 400 21.05 5.54 -7.95
CA PRO A 400 20.63 6.41 -9.04
C PRO A 400 19.87 7.56 -8.37
N LYS A 401 20.41 8.78 -8.51
CA LYS A 401 19.66 9.98 -8.11
C LYS A 401 18.29 9.79 -8.74
N PRO A 402 17.17 9.94 -8.03
CA PRO A 402 16.00 10.39 -8.71
C PRO A 402 16.49 11.66 -9.43
N GLU A 403 16.63 11.56 -10.76
CA GLU A 403 16.98 12.71 -11.56
C GLU A 403 16.06 13.80 -11.07
N SER A 404 16.63 14.90 -10.68
CA SER A 404 15.97 16.05 -10.08
C SER A 404 14.58 16.14 -10.66
N ALA A 405 13.56 16.12 -9.80
CA ALA A 405 12.20 16.39 -10.24
C ALA A 405 12.30 17.64 -11.11
N THR A 406 12.37 17.41 -12.40
CA THR A 406 12.29 18.46 -13.39
C THR A 406 10.96 19.09 -13.10
N PRO A 407 10.88 20.40 -12.81
CA PRO A 407 9.59 21.01 -12.55
C PRO A 407 8.70 20.59 -13.70
N LEU A 408 7.56 20.01 -13.39
CA LEU A 408 6.52 19.71 -14.35
C LEU A 408 6.13 21.01 -15.03
N ILE A 409 6.96 21.45 -15.91
CA ILE A 409 6.79 21.65 -17.34
C ILE A 409 5.61 22.54 -17.68
N GLU A 410 5.95 23.72 -17.94
CA GLU A 410 5.12 24.63 -18.71
C GLU A 410 4.96 24.22 -20.19
N THR A 411 5.69 23.24 -20.72
CA THR A 411 5.52 22.76 -22.10
C THR A 411 5.96 21.31 -22.27
N GLY A 412 5.09 20.38 -21.95
CA GLY A 412 5.30 18.95 -22.26
C GLY A 412 5.21 18.71 -23.77
N MET A 413 6.30 18.87 -24.47
CA MET A 413 6.42 18.55 -25.88
C MET A 413 7.67 17.68 -26.09
N TRP A 414 7.47 16.50 -26.70
CA TRP A 414 8.56 15.58 -27.05
C TRP A 414 8.62 15.41 -28.55
N GLU A 415 9.82 15.39 -29.12
CA GLU A 415 10.02 15.22 -30.55
C GLU A 415 10.71 13.87 -30.84
N PHE A 416 10.18 13.11 -31.76
CA PHE A 416 10.69 11.81 -32.17
C PHE A 416 10.97 11.78 -33.66
N PRO A 417 12.15 11.31 -34.10
CA PRO A 417 12.44 11.15 -35.52
C PRO A 417 11.56 10.02 -36.12
N SER A 418 11.16 10.20 -37.37
CA SER A 418 10.46 9.16 -38.09
C SER A 418 11.41 8.00 -38.40
N SER A 419 10.96 6.77 -38.15
CA SER A 419 11.72 5.55 -38.51
C SER A 419 11.78 5.29 -40.03
N ARG A 420 10.97 5.99 -40.83
CA ARG A 420 10.87 5.82 -42.30
C ARG A 420 11.42 7.00 -43.09
N ASP A 421 11.54 8.18 -42.48
CA ASP A 421 11.99 9.38 -43.12
C ASP A 421 12.78 10.24 -42.11
N ALA A 422 14.12 10.29 -42.25
CA ALA A 422 15.01 11.01 -41.34
C ALA A 422 14.78 12.54 -41.29
N LYS A 423 14.04 13.11 -42.25
CA LYS A 423 13.70 14.53 -42.26
C LYS A 423 12.37 14.86 -41.56
N LYS A 424 11.60 13.82 -41.19
CA LYS A 424 10.29 13.98 -40.58
C LYS A 424 10.37 13.71 -39.09
N GLN A 425 9.90 14.66 -38.27
CA GLN A 425 9.77 14.54 -36.83
C GLN A 425 8.32 14.49 -36.41
N TYR A 426 8.01 13.69 -35.41
CA TYR A 426 6.68 13.61 -34.80
C TYR A 426 6.71 14.22 -33.42
N ARG A 427 5.67 14.95 -33.07
CA ARG A 427 5.52 15.58 -31.74
C ARG A 427 4.51 14.84 -30.89
N VAL A 428 4.84 14.66 -29.62
CA VAL A 428 3.91 14.23 -28.58
C VAL A 428 3.70 15.39 -27.64
N THR A 429 2.46 15.78 -27.40
CA THR A 429 2.09 16.91 -26.53
C THR A 429 0.95 16.49 -25.61
N PHE A 430 0.78 17.22 -24.50
CA PHE A 430 -0.45 17.11 -23.72
C PHE A 430 -1.58 17.88 -24.41
N GLY A 431 -2.62 17.15 -24.79
CA GLY A 431 -3.85 17.74 -25.28
C GLY A 431 -4.66 18.42 -24.17
N ARG A 432 -5.66 19.24 -24.58
CA ARG A 432 -6.51 20.02 -23.63
C ARG A 432 -7.28 19.17 -22.61
N ALA A 433 -7.43 17.87 -22.84
CA ALA A 433 -8.08 16.94 -21.93
C ALA A 433 -7.11 16.17 -21.03
N GLY A 434 -5.81 16.54 -20.98
CA GLY A 434 -4.81 15.86 -20.17
C GLY A 434 -4.32 14.52 -20.74
N HIS A 435 -4.63 14.23 -22.00
CA HIS A 435 -4.14 13.06 -22.71
C HIS A 435 -2.93 13.41 -23.57
N LEU A 436 -2.03 12.44 -23.75
CA LEU A 436 -0.92 12.58 -24.69
C LEU A 436 -1.44 12.44 -26.13
N GLU A 437 -1.15 13.43 -26.97
CA GLU A 437 -1.48 13.46 -28.38
C GLU A 437 -0.19 13.39 -29.22
N CYS A 438 -0.20 12.67 -30.32
CA CYS A 438 0.93 12.54 -31.23
C CYS A 438 0.55 12.90 -32.67
N THR A 439 1.43 13.60 -33.36
CA THR A 439 1.24 14.01 -34.75
C THR A 439 1.51 12.89 -35.77
N CYS A 440 1.88 11.67 -35.34
CA CYS A 440 2.13 10.57 -36.28
C CYS A 440 0.82 9.96 -36.82
N GLU A 441 0.88 9.44 -38.05
CA GLU A 441 -0.27 8.80 -38.72
C GLU A 441 -0.85 7.63 -37.90
N GLY A 442 -0.02 6.87 -37.20
CA GLY A 442 -0.46 5.74 -36.35
C GLY A 442 -1.29 6.16 -35.15
N PHE A 443 -1.11 7.38 -34.63
CA PHE A 443 -1.92 7.92 -33.54
C PHE A 443 -3.30 8.34 -34.00
N GLY A 444 -3.40 9.00 -35.17
CA GLY A 444 -4.68 9.45 -35.75
C GLY A 444 -5.68 8.31 -35.99
N TRP A 445 -5.19 7.08 -36.21
CA TRP A 445 -6.04 5.91 -36.49
C TRP A 445 -6.41 5.07 -35.25
N ARG A 446 -5.59 5.08 -34.21
CA ARG A 446 -5.74 4.15 -33.07
C ARG A 446 -5.81 4.84 -31.70
N GLY A 447 -5.64 6.17 -31.65
CA GLY A 447 -5.55 6.90 -30.38
C GLY A 447 -4.29 6.57 -29.56
N GLU A 448 -3.40 5.70 -30.07
CA GLU A 448 -2.16 5.30 -29.40
C GLU A 448 -1.07 4.94 -30.42
N CYS A 449 0.19 5.26 -30.11
CA CYS A 449 1.34 4.94 -30.97
C CYS A 449 2.60 4.67 -30.15
N SER A 450 3.64 4.17 -30.81
CA SER A 450 4.94 3.89 -30.16
C SER A 450 5.59 5.14 -29.53
N HIS A 451 5.35 6.33 -30.09
CA HIS A 451 5.87 7.59 -29.56
C HIS A 451 5.18 7.96 -28.22
N VAL A 452 3.85 7.86 -28.15
CA VAL A 452 3.09 8.06 -26.92
C VAL A 452 3.48 7.03 -25.85
N ARG A 453 3.68 5.78 -26.25
CA ARG A 453 4.16 4.73 -25.34
C ARG A 453 5.55 5.04 -24.78
N LYS A 454 6.47 5.54 -25.63
CA LYS A 454 7.80 5.96 -25.17
C LYS A 454 7.71 7.10 -24.18
N VAL A 455 6.95 8.15 -24.46
CA VAL A 455 6.75 9.26 -23.52
C VAL A 455 6.14 8.76 -22.22
N ARG A 456 5.15 7.85 -22.27
CA ARG A 456 4.61 7.25 -21.05
C ARG A 456 5.67 6.48 -20.26
N VAL A 457 6.52 5.73 -20.94
CA VAL A 457 7.61 4.99 -20.27
C VAL A 457 8.66 5.96 -19.72
N GLU A 458 9.07 6.95 -20.50
CA GLU A 458 10.10 7.92 -20.10
C GLU A 458 9.59 8.93 -19.06
N SER A 459 8.31 9.32 -19.10
CA SER A 459 7.73 10.26 -18.14
C SER A 459 7.15 9.61 -16.87
N PHE A 460 7.01 8.28 -16.84
CA PHE A 460 6.53 7.52 -15.68
C PHE A 460 7.55 6.49 -15.20
N ALA A 461 8.78 6.47 -15.79
CA ALA A 461 9.93 5.75 -15.27
C ALA A 461 10.82 6.61 -14.36
N GLU A 462 10.39 7.85 -14.07
CA GLU A 462 10.99 8.75 -13.07
C GLU A 462 10.18 8.78 -11.76
#